data_3a90b50d2c309ad0544f165d683897fb
#
_entry.id   3a90b50d2c309ad0544f165d683897fb
#
_cell.length_a   1.000
_cell.length_b   1.000
_cell.length_c   1.000
_cell.angle_alpha   90.00
_cell.angle_beta   90.00
_cell.angle_gamma   90.00
#
_symmetry.space_group_name_H-M   'P 1'
#
loop_
_entity.id
_entity.type
_entity.pdbx_description
1 polymer ?
#
loop_
_entity_poly.entity_id
_entity_poly.type
_entity_poly.pdbx_seq_one_letter_code
_entity_poly.pdbx_strand_id
1 'polypeptide(L)'
;MAKNLTEFGDLLDSVLDPVLWVVTARFGDEQSGLIATFVQKASLVPALPRMVAAIARHHYSWSLIENSQSFALHLVGETQLEWVDRFGLHTGRTSDKFAGLQTTRGTTGSPILKDALLWVECRVEASLDTGDRTIYLAEVVSVGTGPDDRPLRLKRMLELLPEHQRSDLQRMTANDITLDTAAIETWRAGKRNSGRSE
;
A
#
# COMPACT_ATOMS: atom_id res chain seq x y z
N MET A 1 -33.92 -5.52 4.85
CA MET A 1 -33.82 -4.91 3.51
C MET A 1 -32.39 -5.13 3.00
N ALA A 2 -32.22 -5.67 1.81
CA ALA A 2 -30.90 -5.73 1.18
C ALA A 2 -30.44 -4.30 0.84
N LYS A 3 -29.26 -3.89 1.31
CA LYS A 3 -28.62 -2.64 0.91
C LYS A 3 -28.06 -2.79 -0.50
N ASN A 4 -27.99 -1.67 -1.24
CA ASN A 4 -27.29 -1.69 -2.52
C ASN A 4 -25.77 -1.80 -2.28
N LEU A 5 -25.00 -2.13 -3.33
CA LEU A 5 -23.54 -2.36 -3.19
C LEU A 5 -22.78 -1.10 -2.77
N THR A 6 -23.23 0.09 -3.17
CA THR A 6 -22.61 1.35 -2.76
C THR A 6 -22.81 1.61 -1.27
N GLU A 7 -24.05 1.45 -0.78
CA GLU A 7 -24.36 1.57 0.66
C GLU A 7 -23.57 0.56 1.51
N PHE A 8 -23.27 -0.63 0.96
CA PHE A 8 -22.44 -1.61 1.65
C PHE A 8 -20.97 -1.16 1.71
N GLY A 9 -20.44 -0.57 0.64
CA GLY A 9 -19.09 0.01 0.61
C GLY A 9 -18.94 1.11 1.67
N ASP A 10 -19.85 2.08 1.67
CA ASP A 10 -19.88 3.18 2.65
C ASP A 10 -19.97 2.66 4.10
N LEU A 11 -20.74 1.59 4.33
CA LEU A 11 -20.84 0.97 5.64
C LEU A 11 -19.52 0.33 6.07
N LEU A 12 -18.84 -0.38 5.16
CA LEU A 12 -17.52 -0.96 5.46
C LEU A 12 -16.52 0.12 5.83
N ASP A 13 -16.43 1.20 5.06
CA ASP A 13 -15.53 2.31 5.33
C ASP A 13 -15.85 3.02 6.66
N SER A 14 -17.13 3.03 7.06
CA SER A 14 -17.54 3.61 8.33
C SER A 14 -17.11 2.79 9.55
N VAL A 15 -17.02 1.45 9.43
CA VAL A 15 -16.68 0.54 10.54
C VAL A 15 -15.22 0.13 10.56
N LEU A 16 -14.59 0.04 9.38
CA LEU A 16 -13.17 -0.29 9.29
C LEU A 16 -12.30 0.91 9.68
N ASP A 17 -11.21 0.62 10.34
CA ASP A 17 -10.20 1.62 10.71
C ASP A 17 -8.80 0.99 10.59
N PRO A 18 -8.32 0.76 9.36
CA PRO A 18 -7.03 0.12 9.13
C PRO A 18 -5.88 0.99 9.62
N VAL A 19 -4.80 0.34 10.03
CA VAL A 19 -3.51 1.00 10.24
C VAL A 19 -2.88 1.39 8.91
N LEU A 20 -2.09 2.46 8.92
CA LEU A 20 -1.37 2.91 7.73
C LEU A 20 0.00 2.27 7.64
N TRP A 21 0.35 1.88 6.42
CA TRP A 21 1.67 1.40 6.06
C TRP A 21 2.27 2.29 4.97
N VAL A 22 3.58 2.51 5.04
CA VAL A 22 4.35 2.92 3.86
C VAL A 22 4.91 1.67 3.22
N VAL A 23 4.60 1.46 1.94
CA VAL A 23 5.21 0.40 1.12
C VAL A 23 6.32 1.03 0.31
N THR A 24 7.53 0.52 0.42
CA THR A 24 8.68 0.98 -0.37
C THR A 24 9.17 -0.12 -1.28
N ALA A 25 9.64 0.25 -2.46
CA ALA A 25 10.25 -0.67 -3.41
C ALA A 25 11.39 0.01 -4.17
N ARG A 26 12.28 -0.81 -4.71
CA ARG A 26 13.41 -0.38 -5.53
C ARG A 26 13.64 -1.36 -6.67
N PHE A 27 13.98 -0.83 -7.84
CA PHE A 27 14.50 -1.60 -8.97
C PHE A 27 15.58 -0.80 -9.69
N GLY A 28 16.78 -1.37 -9.83
CA GLY A 28 17.93 -0.63 -10.32
C GLY A 28 18.27 0.56 -9.43
N ASP A 29 18.33 1.75 -9.99
CA ASP A 29 18.57 3.00 -9.27
C ASP A 29 17.29 3.72 -8.85
N GLU A 30 16.14 3.26 -9.33
CA GLU A 30 14.85 3.86 -9.03
C GLU A 30 14.24 3.30 -7.75
N GLN A 31 13.69 4.17 -6.93
CA GLN A 31 13.02 3.83 -5.69
C GLN A 31 11.78 4.70 -5.47
N SER A 32 10.79 4.15 -4.83
CA SER A 32 9.56 4.89 -4.49
C SER A 32 8.87 4.24 -3.30
N GLY A 33 7.85 4.94 -2.78
CA GLY A 33 6.95 4.43 -1.76
C GLY A 33 5.56 5.01 -1.92
N LEU A 34 4.59 4.37 -1.27
CA LEU A 34 3.19 4.81 -1.22
C LEU A 34 2.60 4.50 0.16
N ILE A 35 1.53 5.22 0.53
CA ILE A 35 0.67 4.86 1.68
C ILE A 35 -0.27 3.73 1.24
N ALA A 36 -0.39 2.71 2.08
CA ALA A 36 -1.29 1.57 1.86
C ALA A 36 -2.07 1.22 3.13
N THR A 37 -3.32 0.81 2.94
CA THR A 37 -4.20 0.27 3.99
C THR A 37 -4.55 -1.19 3.74
N PHE A 38 -4.37 -1.70 2.53
CA PHE A 38 -4.64 -3.10 2.18
C PHE A 38 -3.40 -3.97 2.43
N VAL A 39 -2.98 -4.04 3.71
CA VAL A 39 -1.83 -4.80 4.19
C VAL A 39 -2.24 -5.61 5.41
N GLN A 40 -1.97 -6.92 5.39
CA GLN A 40 -2.34 -7.81 6.47
C GLN A 40 -1.30 -8.92 6.66
N LYS A 41 -1.20 -9.44 7.90
CA LYS A 41 -0.50 -10.68 8.20
C LYS A 41 -1.20 -11.86 7.53
N ALA A 42 -0.44 -12.73 6.84
CA ALA A 42 -0.95 -13.84 6.05
C ALA A 42 -0.47 -15.23 6.54
N SER A 43 0.16 -15.33 7.71
CA SER A 43 0.56 -16.60 8.33
C SER A 43 0.37 -16.57 9.83
N LEU A 44 -0.09 -17.68 10.41
CA LEU A 44 -0.11 -17.91 11.86
C LEU A 44 1.17 -18.60 12.35
N VAL A 45 2.00 -19.10 11.44
CA VAL A 45 3.22 -19.84 11.78
C VAL A 45 4.35 -18.85 12.11
N PRO A 46 4.84 -18.78 13.37
CA PRO A 46 5.83 -17.76 13.74
C PRO A 46 7.16 -17.87 12.98
N ALA A 47 7.58 -19.11 12.67
CA ALA A 47 8.83 -19.39 11.96
C ALA A 47 8.75 -19.17 10.44
N LEU A 48 7.53 -19.00 9.90
CA LEU A 48 7.27 -18.77 8.47
C LEU A 48 6.30 -17.59 8.31
N PRO A 49 6.73 -16.39 8.70
CA PRO A 49 5.87 -15.21 8.64
C PRO A 49 5.63 -14.80 7.18
N ARG A 50 4.40 -14.44 6.89
CA ARG A 50 3.96 -13.95 5.57
C ARG A 50 3.10 -12.71 5.72
N MET A 51 3.17 -11.86 4.70
CA MET A 51 2.30 -10.70 4.55
C MET A 51 1.53 -10.77 3.25
N VAL A 52 0.34 -10.18 3.24
CA VAL A 52 -0.39 -9.85 2.02
C VAL A 52 -0.48 -8.34 1.87
N ALA A 53 -0.28 -7.85 0.66
CA ALA A 53 -0.49 -6.44 0.31
C ALA A 53 -1.17 -6.34 -1.05
N ALA A 54 -2.16 -5.44 -1.20
CA ALA A 54 -2.79 -5.16 -2.47
C ALA A 54 -2.43 -3.75 -2.94
N ILE A 55 -1.71 -3.65 -4.07
CA ILE A 55 -1.14 -2.40 -4.58
C ILE A 55 -1.75 -2.08 -5.94
N ALA A 56 -2.31 -0.88 -6.08
CA ALA A 56 -2.92 -0.43 -7.33
C ALA A 56 -1.89 -0.25 -8.44
N ARG A 57 -2.23 -0.71 -9.65
CA ARG A 57 -1.31 -0.80 -10.79
C ARG A 57 -0.88 0.55 -11.36
N HIS A 58 -1.67 1.59 -11.14
CA HIS A 58 -1.33 2.95 -11.58
C HIS A 58 -0.22 3.61 -10.73
N HIS A 59 0.08 3.09 -9.52
CA HIS A 59 1.16 3.60 -8.69
C HIS A 59 2.54 3.25 -9.24
N TYR A 60 3.46 4.21 -9.17
CA TYR A 60 4.84 3.99 -9.60
C TYR A 60 5.55 2.88 -8.82
N SER A 61 5.30 2.80 -7.51
CA SER A 61 5.88 1.73 -6.68
C SER A 61 5.43 0.33 -7.09
N TRP A 62 4.24 0.19 -7.70
CA TRP A 62 3.79 -1.09 -8.25
C TRP A 62 4.75 -1.59 -9.33
N SER A 63 5.16 -0.75 -10.27
CA SER A 63 6.09 -1.15 -11.34
C SER A 63 7.46 -1.56 -10.80
N LEU A 64 7.90 -0.94 -9.69
CA LEU A 64 9.15 -1.33 -9.03
C LEU A 64 9.02 -2.70 -8.36
N ILE A 65 7.88 -3.00 -7.72
CA ILE A 65 7.60 -4.31 -7.11
C ILE A 65 7.53 -5.40 -8.18
N GLU A 66 6.83 -5.16 -9.30
CA GLU A 66 6.73 -6.13 -10.41
C GLU A 66 8.11 -6.52 -10.95
N ASN A 67 9.02 -5.56 -11.06
CA ASN A 67 10.37 -5.80 -11.57
C ASN A 67 11.34 -6.39 -10.53
N SER A 68 11.24 -5.98 -9.26
CA SER A 68 12.16 -6.45 -8.20
C SER A 68 11.67 -7.69 -7.48
N GLN A 69 10.38 -7.99 -7.55
CA GLN A 69 9.71 -9.06 -6.80
C GLN A 69 9.93 -8.93 -5.28
N SER A 70 10.08 -7.70 -4.81
CA SER A 70 10.33 -7.41 -3.40
C SER A 70 9.83 -6.02 -3.01
N PHE A 71 9.52 -5.86 -1.72
CA PHE A 71 9.11 -4.58 -1.13
C PHE A 71 9.39 -4.58 0.37
N ALA A 72 9.33 -3.41 0.99
CA ALA A 72 9.31 -3.30 2.44
C ALA A 72 8.05 -2.59 2.92
N LEU A 73 7.55 -2.99 4.07
CA LEU A 73 6.37 -2.44 4.74
C LEU A 73 6.83 -1.74 6.01
N HIS A 74 6.32 -0.54 6.26
CA HIS A 74 6.65 0.26 7.41
C HIS A 74 5.37 0.71 8.09
N LEU A 75 5.14 0.24 9.32
CA LEU A 75 4.00 0.66 10.12
C LEU A 75 4.21 2.10 10.57
N VAL A 76 3.29 2.98 10.19
CA VAL A 76 3.37 4.41 10.45
C VAL A 76 2.89 4.70 11.87
N GLY A 77 3.64 5.51 12.61
CA GLY A 77 3.24 6.05 13.92
C GLY A 77 2.51 7.39 13.82
N GLU A 78 1.83 7.80 14.89
CA GLU A 78 1.14 9.10 14.93
C GLU A 78 2.13 10.29 14.81
N THR A 79 3.37 10.12 15.26
CA THR A 79 4.43 11.14 15.13
C THR A 79 4.95 11.30 13.72
N GLN A 80 4.63 10.37 12.80
CA GLN A 80 5.06 10.37 11.40
C GLN A 80 3.97 10.82 10.44
N LEU A 81 3.05 11.67 10.88
CA LEU A 81 1.95 12.17 10.05
C LEU A 81 2.43 12.81 8.73
N GLU A 82 3.63 13.40 8.73
CA GLU A 82 4.26 13.98 7.54
C GLU A 82 4.51 12.96 6.41
N TRP A 83 4.62 11.65 6.76
CA TRP A 83 4.78 10.61 5.75
C TRP A 83 3.52 10.44 4.90
N VAL A 84 2.35 10.83 5.41
CA VAL A 84 1.09 10.81 4.64
C VAL A 84 1.17 11.80 3.48
N ASP A 85 1.67 13.01 3.72
CA ASP A 85 1.91 13.98 2.65
C ASP A 85 2.91 13.43 1.64
N ARG A 86 4.07 13.02 2.11
CA ARG A 86 5.21 12.59 1.32
C ARG A 86 4.92 11.34 0.45
N PHE A 87 4.34 10.31 1.05
CA PHE A 87 4.09 9.03 0.39
C PHE A 87 2.66 8.88 -0.15
N GLY A 88 1.72 9.66 0.36
CA GLY A 88 0.32 9.64 -0.07
C GLY A 88 -0.02 10.68 -1.13
N LEU A 89 0.45 11.93 -1.03
CA LEU A 89 0.03 13.03 -1.89
C LEU A 89 0.97 13.32 -3.07
N HIS A 90 2.15 12.72 -3.11
CA HIS A 90 3.13 12.94 -4.17
C HIS A 90 3.40 11.67 -4.99
N THR A 91 3.86 11.83 -6.24
CA THR A 91 4.30 10.71 -7.05
C THR A 91 5.83 10.60 -7.04
N GLY A 92 6.35 9.37 -6.90
CA GLY A 92 7.79 9.11 -7.00
C GLY A 92 8.38 9.27 -8.41
N ARG A 93 7.54 9.53 -9.42
CA ARG A 93 8.02 9.85 -10.79
C ARG A 93 8.62 11.23 -10.89
N THR A 94 8.20 12.16 -10.05
CA THR A 94 8.59 13.58 -10.13
C THR A 94 9.19 14.12 -8.84
N SER A 95 9.13 13.36 -7.73
CA SER A 95 9.59 13.80 -6.42
C SER A 95 10.44 12.74 -5.76
N ASP A 96 11.56 13.13 -5.16
CA ASP A 96 12.31 12.26 -4.25
C ASP A 96 11.58 12.19 -2.90
N LYS A 97 10.81 11.14 -2.71
CA LYS A 97 10.04 10.90 -1.49
C LYS A 97 10.91 10.57 -0.26
N PHE A 98 12.18 10.26 -0.46
CA PHE A 98 13.10 9.87 0.60
C PHE A 98 14.03 11.02 1.06
N ALA A 99 13.99 12.17 0.39
CA ALA A 99 14.83 13.30 0.72
C ALA A 99 14.73 13.68 2.21
N GLY A 100 15.85 13.71 2.93
CA GLY A 100 15.91 14.05 4.35
C GLY A 100 15.44 12.96 5.32
N LEU A 101 14.97 11.79 4.84
CA LEU A 101 14.63 10.66 5.69
C LEU A 101 15.86 9.79 5.96
N GLN A 102 15.93 9.23 7.17
CA GLN A 102 16.95 8.23 7.48
C GLN A 102 16.56 6.88 6.89
N THR A 103 17.21 6.51 5.81
CA THR A 103 16.97 5.25 5.12
C THR A 103 18.21 4.37 5.10
N THR A 104 17.99 3.06 5.08
CA THR A 104 19.02 2.07 4.75
C THR A 104 18.51 1.15 3.67
N ARG A 105 19.41 0.47 2.97
CA ARG A 105 19.02 -0.63 2.09
C ARG A 105 18.86 -1.89 2.92
N GLY A 106 17.72 -2.53 2.77
CA GLY A 106 17.48 -3.83 3.35
C GLY A 106 18.15 -4.97 2.58
N THR A 107 17.90 -6.19 3.01
CA THR A 107 18.38 -7.43 2.39
C THR A 107 17.84 -7.61 0.96
N THR A 108 16.61 -7.16 0.70
CA THR A 108 15.97 -7.19 -0.63
C THR A 108 16.39 -6.03 -1.52
N GLY A 109 17.11 -5.05 -0.97
CA GLY A 109 17.45 -3.80 -1.63
C GLY A 109 16.38 -2.71 -1.52
N SER A 110 15.20 -3.02 -1.00
CA SER A 110 14.14 -2.04 -0.75
C SER A 110 14.58 -1.02 0.30
N PRO A 111 14.20 0.27 0.16
CA PRO A 111 14.51 1.28 1.17
C PRO A 111 13.80 0.98 2.49
N ILE A 112 14.55 0.96 3.58
CA ILE A 112 14.01 0.82 4.95
C ILE A 112 14.00 2.18 5.63
N LEU A 113 12.82 2.61 6.08
CA LEU A 113 12.62 3.80 6.90
C LEU A 113 12.86 3.42 8.36
N LYS A 114 13.95 3.91 8.94
CA LYS A 114 14.37 3.50 10.30
C LYS A 114 13.45 3.97 11.40
N ASP A 115 12.75 5.08 11.18
CA ASP A 115 11.86 5.70 12.16
C ASP A 115 10.45 5.09 12.18
N ALA A 116 10.17 4.07 11.35
CA ALA A 116 8.90 3.34 11.40
C ALA A 116 8.77 2.57 12.73
N LEU A 117 7.56 2.50 13.29
CA LEU A 117 7.27 1.68 14.47
C LEU A 117 7.78 0.24 14.31
N LEU A 118 7.50 -0.32 13.16
CA LEU A 118 7.87 -1.66 12.74
C LEU A 118 8.13 -1.62 11.24
N TRP A 119 9.15 -2.31 10.78
CA TRP A 119 9.33 -2.56 9.36
C TRP A 119 9.55 -4.05 9.09
N VAL A 120 9.07 -4.50 7.94
CA VAL A 120 9.25 -5.87 7.44
C VAL A 120 9.67 -5.80 5.97
N GLU A 121 10.72 -6.55 5.62
CA GLU A 121 11.08 -6.79 4.24
C GLU A 121 10.43 -8.05 3.72
N CYS A 122 9.91 -7.94 2.52
CA CYS A 122 9.10 -8.96 1.88
C CYS A 122 9.68 -9.35 0.51
N ARG A 123 9.70 -10.65 0.24
CA ARG A 123 9.93 -11.22 -1.10
C ARG A 123 8.65 -11.86 -1.58
N VAL A 124 8.23 -11.53 -2.81
CA VAL A 124 6.99 -12.05 -3.38
C VAL A 124 7.09 -13.56 -3.60
N GLU A 125 6.13 -14.32 -3.07
CA GLU A 125 5.96 -15.75 -3.31
C GLU A 125 4.91 -16.03 -4.40
N ALA A 126 3.84 -15.21 -4.42
CA ALA A 126 2.77 -15.32 -5.39
C ALA A 126 2.08 -13.97 -5.58
N SER A 127 1.45 -13.79 -6.73
CA SER A 127 0.66 -12.60 -7.03
C SER A 127 -0.63 -12.96 -7.76
N LEU A 128 -1.66 -12.12 -7.57
CA LEU A 128 -2.94 -12.22 -8.24
C LEU A 128 -3.32 -10.87 -8.83
N ASP A 129 -3.45 -10.81 -10.14
CA ASP A 129 -3.98 -9.63 -10.85
C ASP A 129 -5.51 -9.58 -10.73
N THR A 130 -6.05 -8.46 -10.24
CA THR A 130 -7.49 -8.19 -10.10
C THR A 130 -7.99 -7.12 -11.08
N GLY A 131 -7.12 -6.68 -11.99
CA GLY A 131 -7.37 -5.64 -12.97
C GLY A 131 -6.91 -4.26 -12.51
N ASP A 132 -7.41 -3.78 -11.39
CA ASP A 132 -7.06 -2.49 -10.78
C ASP A 132 -5.75 -2.57 -9.98
N ARG A 133 -5.51 -3.69 -9.33
CA ARG A 133 -4.34 -3.90 -8.45
C ARG A 133 -3.78 -5.30 -8.55
N THR A 134 -2.59 -5.49 -7.98
CA THR A 134 -2.00 -6.80 -7.75
C THR A 134 -2.04 -7.11 -6.26
N ILE A 135 -2.57 -8.28 -5.90
CA ILE A 135 -2.51 -8.83 -4.55
C ILE A 135 -1.24 -9.67 -4.47
N TYR A 136 -0.30 -9.26 -3.64
CA TYR A 136 0.95 -9.99 -3.39
C TYR A 136 0.83 -10.81 -2.12
N LEU A 137 1.18 -12.09 -2.17
CA LEU A 137 1.55 -12.89 -1.02
C LEU A 137 3.08 -12.92 -0.96
N ALA A 138 3.65 -12.59 0.18
CA ALA A 138 5.10 -12.47 0.33
C ALA A 138 5.61 -13.09 1.63
N GLU A 139 6.75 -13.78 1.56
CA GLU A 139 7.52 -14.17 2.73
C GLU A 139 8.15 -12.94 3.40
N VAL A 140 8.26 -12.97 4.72
CA VAL A 140 9.01 -11.96 5.47
C VAL A 140 10.44 -12.46 5.62
N VAL A 141 11.40 -11.71 5.06
CA VAL A 141 12.83 -12.10 5.06
C VAL A 141 13.65 -11.34 6.12
N SER A 142 13.17 -10.19 6.57
CA SER A 142 13.82 -9.40 7.61
C SER A 142 12.80 -8.50 8.32
N VAL A 143 13.04 -8.20 9.58
CA VAL A 143 12.16 -7.35 10.40
C VAL A 143 12.99 -6.47 11.33
N GLY A 144 12.42 -5.36 11.74
CA GLY A 144 12.98 -4.53 12.79
C GLY A 144 11.94 -3.58 13.38
N THR A 145 12.30 -2.97 14.49
CA THR A 145 11.47 -2.00 15.21
C THR A 145 12.18 -0.68 15.30
N GLY A 146 11.45 0.40 15.25
CA GLY A 146 11.91 1.75 15.52
C GLY A 146 11.40 2.27 16.86
N PRO A 147 11.14 3.57 16.96
CA PRO A 147 10.64 4.21 18.17
C PRO A 147 9.31 3.63 18.64
N ASP A 148 9.07 3.64 19.94
CA ASP A 148 7.77 3.31 20.52
C ASP A 148 6.79 4.47 20.29
N ASP A 149 5.70 4.20 19.58
CA ASP A 149 4.64 5.16 19.25
C ASP A 149 3.32 4.41 19.04
N ARG A 150 2.22 5.13 18.84
CA ARG A 150 0.93 4.56 18.50
C ARG A 150 0.80 4.39 16.99
N PRO A 151 0.32 3.22 16.51
CA PRO A 151 0.05 3.05 15.09
C PRO A 151 -0.95 4.08 14.58
N LEU A 152 -0.59 4.80 13.52
CA LEU A 152 -1.49 5.73 12.85
C LEU A 152 -2.57 4.96 12.11
N ARG A 153 -3.83 5.23 12.46
CA ARG A 153 -5.02 4.65 11.84
C ARG A 153 -5.66 5.64 10.89
N LEU A 154 -6.43 5.13 9.93
CA LEU A 154 -7.05 5.93 8.88
C LEU A 154 -7.91 7.07 9.45
N LYS A 155 -8.80 6.77 10.39
CA LYS A 155 -9.66 7.80 11.00
C LYS A 155 -8.84 8.84 11.76
N ARG A 156 -7.86 8.38 12.52
CA ARG A 156 -6.97 9.28 13.26
C ARG A 156 -6.14 10.16 12.34
N MET A 157 -5.64 9.61 11.24
CA MET A 157 -4.96 10.40 10.19
C MET A 157 -5.87 11.52 9.66
N LEU A 158 -7.12 11.20 9.31
CA LEU A 158 -8.07 12.20 8.79
C LEU A 158 -8.40 13.30 9.81
N GLU A 159 -8.40 12.99 11.12
CA GLU A 159 -8.54 13.98 12.19
C GLU A 159 -7.35 14.93 12.29
N LEU A 160 -6.13 14.38 12.15
CA LEU A 160 -4.88 15.12 12.35
C LEU A 160 -4.46 15.95 11.13
N LEU A 161 -4.85 15.53 9.92
CA LEU A 161 -4.45 16.22 8.69
C LEU A 161 -5.06 17.63 8.59
N PRO A 162 -4.29 18.61 8.09
CA PRO A 162 -4.82 19.92 7.69
C PRO A 162 -5.90 19.78 6.61
N GLU A 163 -6.83 20.73 6.58
CA GLU A 163 -7.97 20.72 5.63
C GLU A 163 -7.54 20.60 4.16
N HIS A 164 -6.50 21.32 3.75
CA HIS A 164 -6.02 21.27 2.38
C HIS A 164 -5.52 19.85 1.99
N GLN A 165 -4.80 19.16 2.89
CA GLN A 165 -4.34 17.79 2.64
C GLN A 165 -5.48 16.78 2.63
N ARG A 166 -6.52 16.96 3.47
CA ARG A 166 -7.75 16.15 3.40
C ARG A 166 -8.45 16.32 2.05
N SER A 167 -8.56 17.56 1.58
CA SER A 167 -9.16 17.86 0.27
C SER A 167 -8.37 17.25 -0.88
N ASP A 168 -7.04 17.29 -0.80
CA ASP A 168 -6.16 16.66 -1.79
C ASP A 168 -6.32 15.14 -1.81
N LEU A 169 -6.36 14.50 -0.64
CA LEU A 169 -6.61 13.06 -0.53
C LEU A 169 -7.98 12.67 -1.12
N GLN A 170 -9.03 13.42 -0.81
CA GLN A 170 -10.38 13.17 -1.35
C GLN A 170 -10.38 13.25 -2.89
N ARG A 171 -9.72 14.26 -3.46
CA ARG A 171 -9.61 14.42 -4.91
C ARG A 171 -8.82 13.27 -5.54
N MET A 172 -7.71 12.85 -4.93
CA MET A 172 -6.92 11.71 -5.41
C MET A 172 -7.73 10.41 -5.33
N THR A 173 -8.39 10.15 -4.21
CA THR A 173 -9.25 8.96 -4.05
C THR A 173 -10.37 8.93 -5.09
N ALA A 174 -11.02 10.04 -5.40
CA ALA A 174 -12.05 10.10 -6.44
C ALA A 174 -11.48 9.78 -7.84
N ASN A 175 -10.27 10.25 -8.14
CA ASN A 175 -9.56 9.90 -9.37
C ASN A 175 -9.20 8.41 -9.42
N ASP A 176 -8.67 7.87 -8.33
CA ASP A 176 -8.29 6.46 -8.24
C ASP A 176 -9.51 5.54 -8.38
N ILE A 177 -10.65 5.89 -7.78
CA ILE A 177 -11.93 5.17 -7.96
C ILE A 177 -12.30 5.10 -9.45
N THR A 178 -12.12 6.20 -10.18
CA THR A 178 -12.42 6.24 -11.63
C THR A 178 -11.50 5.31 -12.42
N LEU A 179 -10.21 5.36 -12.15
CA LEU A 179 -9.22 4.49 -12.80
C LEU A 179 -9.44 3.00 -12.46
N ASP A 180 -9.64 2.70 -11.19
CA ASP A 180 -9.85 1.34 -10.70
C ASP A 180 -11.16 0.75 -11.25
N THR A 181 -12.23 1.53 -11.34
CA THR A 181 -13.52 1.09 -11.93
C THR A 181 -13.31 0.61 -13.36
N ALA A 182 -12.69 1.43 -14.22
CA ALA A 182 -12.45 1.08 -15.62
C ALA A 182 -11.55 -0.18 -15.75
N ALA A 183 -10.54 -0.29 -14.89
CA ALA A 183 -9.62 -1.43 -14.89
C ALA A 183 -10.33 -2.74 -14.48
N ILE A 184 -11.16 -2.71 -13.42
CA ILE A 184 -11.95 -3.86 -12.96
C ILE A 184 -12.94 -4.30 -14.03
N GLU A 185 -13.65 -3.37 -14.68
CA GLU A 185 -14.62 -3.68 -15.72
C GLU A 185 -13.96 -4.36 -16.93
N THR A 186 -12.80 -3.84 -17.36
CA THR A 186 -12.00 -4.41 -18.44
C THR A 186 -11.54 -5.84 -18.11
N TRP A 187 -10.99 -6.02 -16.91
CA TRP A 187 -10.52 -7.32 -16.43
C TRP A 187 -11.67 -8.36 -16.36
N ARG A 188 -12.84 -7.95 -15.83
CA ARG A 188 -14.03 -8.83 -15.75
C ARG A 188 -14.56 -9.21 -17.14
N ALA A 189 -14.51 -8.28 -18.10
CA ALA A 189 -14.91 -8.56 -19.48
C ALA A 189 -13.97 -9.59 -20.14
N GLY A 190 -12.65 -9.47 -19.94
CA GLY A 190 -11.66 -10.43 -20.42
C GLY A 190 -11.88 -11.84 -19.86
N LYS A 191 -12.15 -11.95 -18.55
CA LYS A 191 -12.43 -13.23 -17.88
C LYS A 191 -13.70 -13.93 -18.42
N ARG A 192 -14.76 -13.15 -18.70
CA ARG A 192 -16.00 -13.72 -19.30
C ARG A 192 -15.79 -14.27 -20.69
N ASN A 193 -14.90 -13.67 -21.47
CA ASN A 193 -14.62 -14.12 -22.83
C ASN A 193 -13.73 -15.38 -22.86
N SER A 194 -12.75 -15.48 -21.95
CA SER A 194 -11.88 -16.67 -21.83
C SER A 194 -12.61 -17.91 -21.30
N GLY A 195 -13.60 -17.76 -20.42
CA GLY A 195 -14.39 -18.88 -19.88
C GLY A 195 -15.51 -19.39 -20.80
N ARG A 196 -15.68 -18.83 -22.01
CA ARG A 196 -16.64 -19.32 -23.04
C ARG A 196 -15.97 -20.16 -24.13
N SER A 197 -14.66 -20.37 -24.05
CA SER A 197 -13.87 -21.09 -25.03
C SER A 197 -13.46 -22.50 -24.57
N GLU A 198 -13.95 -22.95 -23.43
CA GLU A 198 -13.88 -24.34 -22.93
C GLU A 198 -15.29 -24.95 -22.91
#